data_efe4619409065f4ba37375ce3d83e68b
#
_entry.id   efe4619409065f4ba37375ce3d83e68b
#
_cell.length_a   1.000
_cell.length_b   1.000
_cell.length_c   1.000
_cell.angle_alpha   90.00
_cell.angle_beta   90.00
_cell.angle_gamma   90.00
#
_symmetry.space_group_name_H-M   'P 1'
#
loop_
_entity.id
_entity.type
_entity.pdbx_description
1 polymer ?
#
loop_
_entity_poly.entity_id
_entity_poly.type
_entity_poly.pdbx_seq_one_letter_code
_entity_poly.pdbx_strand_id
1 'polypeptide(L)'
;MMKLRDFGILEGISEVIATTISSTGKPNAAPIGIISDGKMYARIYPNTHTYSNIKATKKLVANVVSDPLLFVLSALGDLDEKEFYTVDEMPALRYADAWALFECEEDKQDNTLIYLHPIKGKILRKRARTINRGANAIIEATVHATRYLATKDEKYLEWIAHYEEIVKKCGGEREKEAMRRLEESIQ
;
A
#
# COMPACT_ATOMS: atom_id res chain seq x y z
N MET A 1 -5.75 -2.42 24.64
CA MET A 1 -6.28 -2.23 23.27
C MET A 1 -5.16 -1.63 22.42
N MET A 2 -4.86 -2.20 21.27
CA MET A 2 -3.84 -1.72 20.35
C MET A 2 -4.21 -0.33 19.82
N LYS A 3 -3.32 0.65 20.00
CA LYS A 3 -3.54 2.00 19.44
C LYS A 3 -2.85 2.08 18.08
N LEU A 4 -3.60 2.04 17.00
CA LEU A 4 -3.06 1.99 15.63
C LEU A 4 -2.21 3.21 15.27
N ARG A 5 -2.48 4.37 15.88
CA ARG A 5 -1.63 5.56 15.76
C ARG A 5 -0.16 5.32 16.17
N ASP A 6 0.07 4.41 17.10
CA ASP A 6 1.43 4.07 17.54
C ASP A 6 2.21 3.30 16.46
N PHE A 7 1.49 2.72 15.49
CA PHE A 7 2.03 2.04 14.31
C PHE A 7 2.10 2.95 13.08
N GLY A 8 1.64 4.20 13.18
CA GLY A 8 1.63 5.16 12.07
C GLY A 8 0.34 5.17 11.26
N ILE A 9 -0.70 4.41 11.64
CA ILE A 9 -2.03 4.45 11.01
C ILE A 9 -2.84 5.52 11.74
N LEU A 10 -3.07 6.64 11.06
CA LEU A 10 -3.64 7.85 11.63
C LEU A 10 -5.12 8.01 11.25
N GLU A 11 -5.78 9.01 11.84
CA GLU A 11 -7.09 9.49 11.41
C GLU A 11 -7.02 10.06 9.99
N GLY A 12 -8.11 9.92 9.22
CA GLY A 12 -8.15 10.21 7.80
C GLY A 12 -7.73 9.01 6.97
N ILE A 13 -6.91 9.20 5.95
CA ILE A 13 -6.43 8.14 5.05
C ILE A 13 -4.94 7.91 5.31
N SER A 14 -4.60 6.68 5.65
CA SER A 14 -3.20 6.24 5.80
C SER A 14 -2.83 5.28 4.68
N GLU A 15 -1.87 5.64 3.85
CA GLU A 15 -1.35 4.77 2.79
C GLU A 15 -0.43 3.70 3.38
N VAL A 16 -0.75 2.44 3.09
CA VAL A 16 0.01 1.26 3.53
C VAL A 16 0.18 0.29 2.37
N ILE A 17 1.11 -0.64 2.48
CA ILE A 17 1.15 -1.80 1.58
C ILE A 17 0.43 -2.95 2.28
N ALA A 18 -0.75 -3.32 1.79
CA ALA A 18 -1.47 -4.50 2.27
C ALA A 18 -0.84 -5.75 1.71
N THR A 19 -0.57 -6.72 2.57
CA THR A 19 -0.17 -8.05 2.15
C THR A 19 -1.25 -9.06 2.49
N THR A 20 -1.50 -9.97 1.55
CA THR A 20 -2.49 -11.03 1.62
C THR A 20 -1.91 -12.33 1.06
N ILE A 21 -2.58 -13.45 1.28
CA ILE A 21 -2.13 -14.76 0.78
C ILE A 21 -3.25 -15.43 -0.01
N SER A 22 -2.91 -16.03 -1.13
CA SER A 22 -3.87 -16.78 -1.93
C SER A 22 -4.18 -18.15 -1.29
N SER A 23 -5.24 -18.80 -1.75
CA SER A 23 -5.57 -20.18 -1.34
C SER A 23 -4.48 -21.20 -1.69
N THR A 24 -3.57 -20.87 -2.61
CA THR A 24 -2.41 -21.71 -2.98
C THR A 24 -1.14 -21.35 -2.22
N GLY A 25 -1.21 -20.39 -1.28
CA GLY A 25 -0.05 -19.97 -0.49
C GLY A 25 0.82 -18.88 -1.13
N LYS A 26 0.46 -18.35 -2.32
CA LYS A 26 1.22 -17.27 -2.96
C LYS A 26 0.96 -15.95 -2.24
N PRO A 27 2.01 -15.24 -1.75
CA PRO A 27 1.86 -13.90 -1.17
C PRO A 27 1.52 -12.87 -2.26
N ASN A 28 0.78 -11.84 -1.88
CA ASN A 28 0.47 -10.68 -2.70
C ASN A 28 0.67 -9.41 -1.89
N ALA A 29 1.16 -8.35 -2.51
CA ALA A 29 1.31 -7.03 -1.93
C ALA A 29 0.68 -5.99 -2.84
N ALA A 30 -0.09 -5.06 -2.27
CA ALA A 30 -0.69 -3.95 -3.01
C ALA A 30 -0.86 -2.72 -2.09
N PRO A 31 -0.60 -1.50 -2.57
CA PRO A 31 -0.91 -0.29 -1.84
C PRO A 31 -2.42 -0.14 -1.65
N ILE A 32 -2.82 0.25 -0.44
CA ILE A 32 -4.20 0.62 -0.13
C ILE A 32 -4.23 1.81 0.83
N GLY A 33 -5.27 2.64 0.72
CA GLY A 33 -5.60 3.63 1.73
C GLY A 33 -6.49 3.02 2.82
N ILE A 34 -6.02 3.01 4.07
CA ILE A 34 -6.86 2.71 5.22
C ILE A 34 -7.53 3.99 5.68
N ILE A 35 -8.86 4.00 5.68
CA ILE A 35 -9.68 5.12 6.10
C ILE A 35 -10.07 4.91 7.56
N SER A 36 -9.85 5.93 8.39
CA SER A 36 -10.18 5.95 9.82
C SER A 36 -10.96 7.23 10.14
N ASP A 37 -12.29 7.12 10.27
CA ASP A 37 -13.23 8.20 10.51
C ASP A 37 -14.31 7.84 11.55
N GLY A 38 -13.91 7.12 12.60
CA GLY A 38 -14.79 6.54 13.61
C GLY A 38 -15.02 5.05 13.39
N LYS A 39 -14.88 4.58 12.16
CA LYS A 39 -14.71 3.17 11.77
C LYS A 39 -13.39 3.04 11.03
N MET A 40 -12.97 1.80 10.82
CA MET A 40 -11.77 1.53 10.02
C MET A 40 -12.15 0.65 8.86
N TYR A 41 -11.82 1.09 7.66
CA TYR A 41 -12.12 0.35 6.43
C TYR A 41 -11.15 0.71 5.32
N ALA A 42 -11.15 -0.10 4.27
CA ALA A 42 -10.46 0.19 3.02
C ALA A 42 -11.39 -0.07 1.84
N ARG A 43 -11.18 0.64 0.73
CA ARG A 43 -11.88 0.37 -0.52
C ARG A 43 -11.01 -0.55 -1.37
N ILE A 44 -11.48 -1.79 -1.57
CA ILE A 44 -10.75 -2.84 -2.29
C ILE A 44 -11.67 -3.41 -3.37
N TYR A 45 -11.23 -3.35 -4.63
CA TYR A 45 -12.07 -3.69 -5.76
C TYR A 45 -12.11 -5.21 -6.05
N PRO A 46 -13.29 -5.78 -6.40
CA PRO A 46 -13.49 -7.21 -6.59
C PRO A 46 -12.60 -7.90 -7.64
N ASN A 47 -12.09 -7.16 -8.60
CA ASN A 47 -11.22 -7.68 -9.67
C ASN A 47 -9.72 -7.74 -9.28
N THR A 48 -9.40 -7.57 -8.00
CA THR A 48 -8.01 -7.56 -7.52
C THR A 48 -7.64 -8.85 -6.80
N HIS A 49 -6.36 -9.23 -6.84
CA HIS A 49 -5.83 -10.36 -6.04
C HIS A 49 -6.04 -10.13 -4.54
N THR A 50 -5.87 -8.89 -4.06
CA THR A 50 -6.10 -8.51 -2.67
C THR A 50 -7.52 -8.85 -2.23
N TYR A 51 -8.53 -8.49 -3.03
CA TYR A 51 -9.93 -8.80 -2.73
C TYR A 51 -10.19 -10.32 -2.67
N SER A 52 -9.74 -11.06 -3.71
CA SER A 52 -9.91 -12.51 -3.78
C SER A 52 -9.26 -13.22 -2.59
N ASN A 53 -8.07 -12.79 -2.18
CA ASN A 53 -7.36 -13.33 -1.04
C ASN A 53 -8.07 -13.03 0.29
N ILE A 54 -8.60 -11.80 0.47
CA ILE A 54 -9.39 -11.43 1.64
C ILE A 54 -10.68 -12.26 1.72
N LYS A 55 -11.34 -12.52 0.60
CA LYS A 55 -12.53 -13.38 0.59
C LYS A 55 -12.21 -14.79 1.10
N ALA A 56 -11.06 -15.32 0.74
CA ALA A 56 -10.63 -16.68 1.13
C ALA A 56 -10.15 -16.74 2.60
N THR A 57 -9.36 -15.76 3.05
CA THR A 57 -8.64 -15.82 4.33
C THR A 57 -9.27 -14.98 5.44
N LYS A 58 -10.11 -14.01 5.09
CA LYS A 58 -10.67 -12.99 6.00
C LYS A 58 -9.60 -12.18 6.74
N LYS A 59 -8.40 -12.09 6.21
CA LYS A 59 -7.29 -11.40 6.85
C LYS A 59 -6.46 -10.59 5.86
N LEU A 60 -5.85 -9.52 6.36
CA LEU A 60 -4.76 -8.80 5.71
C LEU A 60 -3.73 -8.31 6.73
N VAL A 61 -2.51 -8.07 6.29
CA VAL A 61 -1.50 -7.35 7.07
C VAL A 61 -1.26 -6.00 6.40
N ALA A 62 -1.49 -4.92 7.14
CA ALA A 62 -1.12 -3.57 6.73
C ALA A 62 0.34 -3.32 7.12
N ASN A 63 1.21 -3.10 6.15
CA ASN A 63 2.61 -2.79 6.37
C ASN A 63 2.81 -1.27 6.23
N VAL A 64 3.24 -0.62 7.31
CA VAL A 64 3.64 0.78 7.30
C VAL A 64 5.04 0.85 6.74
N VAL A 65 5.16 1.41 5.55
CA VAL A 65 6.39 1.46 4.78
C VAL A 65 6.71 2.91 4.49
N SER A 66 7.96 3.23 4.62
CA SER A 66 8.45 4.59 4.37
C SER A 66 9.40 4.66 3.16
N ASP A 67 9.50 3.58 2.40
CA ASP A 67 10.26 3.49 1.16
C ASP A 67 9.33 3.65 -0.05
N PRO A 68 9.40 4.78 -0.78
CA PRO A 68 8.50 5.04 -1.90
C PRO A 68 8.69 4.05 -3.06
N LEU A 69 9.88 3.47 -3.21
CA LEU A 69 10.12 2.46 -4.23
C LEU A 69 9.30 1.19 -3.99
N LEU A 70 9.13 0.77 -2.73
CA LEU A 70 8.28 -0.40 -2.43
C LEU A 70 6.80 -0.14 -2.78
N PHE A 71 6.32 1.10 -2.64
CA PHE A 71 4.97 1.47 -3.10
C PHE A 71 4.84 1.30 -4.61
N VAL A 72 5.78 1.83 -5.38
CA VAL A 72 5.76 1.69 -6.85
C VAL A 72 5.81 0.21 -7.26
N LEU A 73 6.75 -0.55 -6.71
CA LEU A 73 6.92 -1.97 -7.08
C LEU A 73 5.69 -2.81 -6.73
N SER A 74 5.08 -2.57 -5.55
CA SER A 74 3.87 -3.30 -5.13
C SER A 74 2.59 -2.84 -5.83
N ALA A 75 2.57 -1.64 -6.40
CA ALA A 75 1.42 -1.13 -7.16
C ALA A 75 1.40 -1.62 -8.61
N LEU A 76 2.58 -1.75 -9.22
CA LEU A 76 2.75 -1.95 -10.66
C LEU A 76 3.29 -3.34 -11.02
N GLY A 77 3.54 -4.19 -10.03
CA GLY A 77 4.03 -5.56 -10.24
C GLY A 77 3.98 -6.42 -8.99
N ASP A 78 4.46 -7.66 -9.10
CA ASP A 78 4.62 -8.57 -7.98
C ASP A 78 5.96 -8.34 -7.28
N LEU A 79 5.96 -8.35 -5.95
CA LEU A 79 7.19 -8.35 -5.16
C LEU A 79 7.80 -9.76 -5.13
N ASP A 80 9.13 -9.83 -5.07
CA ASP A 80 9.86 -11.09 -4.91
C ASP A 80 9.47 -11.75 -3.56
N GLU A 81 9.34 -13.07 -3.54
CA GLU A 81 8.97 -13.83 -2.33
C GLU A 81 9.93 -13.58 -1.15
N LYS A 82 11.20 -13.29 -1.41
CA LYS A 82 12.18 -12.92 -0.38
C LYS A 82 11.84 -11.63 0.38
N GLU A 83 10.98 -10.77 -0.16
CA GLU A 83 10.54 -9.54 0.49
C GLU A 83 9.58 -9.82 1.65
N PHE A 84 9.03 -11.03 1.72
CA PHE A 84 8.05 -11.40 2.73
C PHE A 84 8.66 -12.25 3.86
N TYR A 85 7.99 -12.24 5.00
CA TYR A 85 8.12 -13.21 6.07
C TYR A 85 6.74 -13.50 6.66
N THR A 86 6.61 -14.61 7.39
CA THR A 86 5.31 -15.06 7.89
C THR A 86 5.02 -14.53 9.28
N VAL A 87 3.81 -14.01 9.48
CA VAL A 87 3.23 -13.61 10.76
C VAL A 87 1.84 -14.20 10.88
N ASP A 88 1.60 -15.12 11.81
CA ASP A 88 0.29 -15.80 11.97
C ASP A 88 -0.27 -16.31 10.64
N GLU A 89 0.53 -17.06 9.91
CA GLU A 89 0.19 -17.62 8.60
C GLU A 89 -0.04 -16.60 7.48
N MET A 90 0.12 -15.30 7.78
CA MET A 90 -0.03 -14.21 6.82
C MET A 90 1.34 -13.63 6.42
N PRO A 91 1.52 -13.21 5.16
CA PRO A 91 2.74 -12.53 4.74
C PRO A 91 2.81 -11.11 5.30
N ALA A 92 3.99 -10.71 5.75
CA ALA A 92 4.34 -9.34 6.10
C ALA A 92 5.64 -8.93 5.42
N LEU A 93 5.84 -7.64 5.16
CA LEU A 93 7.05 -7.14 4.48
C LEU A 93 8.23 -7.02 5.46
N ARG A 94 9.40 -7.55 5.04
CA ARG A 94 10.64 -7.50 5.83
C ARG A 94 11.12 -6.08 6.09
N TYR A 95 10.87 -5.16 5.19
CA TYR A 95 11.36 -3.78 5.24
C TYR A 95 10.32 -2.78 5.75
N ALA A 96 9.17 -3.25 6.23
CA ALA A 96 8.20 -2.39 6.90
C ALA A 96 8.79 -1.77 8.18
N ASP A 97 8.36 -0.57 8.54
CA ASP A 97 8.69 0.06 9.82
C ASP A 97 7.78 -0.47 10.93
N ALA A 98 6.53 -0.80 10.60
CA ALA A 98 5.57 -1.46 11.47
C ALA A 98 4.59 -2.28 10.62
N TRP A 99 3.90 -3.21 11.25
CA TRP A 99 2.76 -3.90 10.64
C TRP A 99 1.62 -4.08 11.62
N ALA A 100 0.41 -4.16 11.08
CA ALA A 100 -0.80 -4.49 11.81
C ALA A 100 -1.59 -5.55 11.04
N LEU A 101 -1.96 -6.63 11.73
CA LEU A 101 -2.82 -7.71 11.23
C LEU A 101 -4.27 -7.36 11.53
N PHE A 102 -5.12 -7.48 10.52
CA PHE A 102 -6.56 -7.24 10.60
C PHE A 102 -7.36 -8.47 10.22
N GLU A 103 -8.47 -8.66 10.92
CA GLU A 103 -9.61 -9.42 10.42
C GLU A 103 -10.43 -8.52 9.50
N CYS A 104 -10.94 -9.09 8.40
CA CYS A 104 -11.62 -8.36 7.34
C CYS A 104 -13.07 -8.80 7.22
N GLU A 105 -13.98 -7.83 7.21
CA GLU A 105 -15.41 -8.03 7.00
C GLU A 105 -15.87 -7.22 5.79
N GLU A 106 -16.45 -7.89 4.79
CA GLU A 106 -17.02 -7.24 3.60
C GLU A 106 -18.34 -6.57 3.96
N ASP A 107 -18.55 -5.33 3.52
CA ASP A 107 -19.82 -4.66 3.67
C ASP A 107 -20.91 -5.37 2.84
N LYS A 108 -22.13 -5.47 3.40
CA LYS A 108 -23.23 -6.19 2.77
C LYS A 108 -23.87 -5.46 1.60
N GLN A 109 -23.70 -4.13 1.53
CA GLN A 109 -24.33 -3.27 0.52
C GLN A 109 -23.33 -2.78 -0.52
N ASP A 110 -22.07 -2.58 -0.13
CA ASP A 110 -20.96 -2.17 -1.02
C ASP A 110 -19.79 -3.16 -0.91
N ASN A 111 -19.72 -4.08 -1.84
CA ASN A 111 -18.69 -5.12 -1.88
C ASN A 111 -17.27 -4.57 -2.12
N THR A 112 -17.11 -3.27 -2.37
CA THR A 112 -15.79 -2.63 -2.42
C THR A 112 -15.31 -2.18 -1.04
N LEU A 113 -16.21 -2.08 -0.05
CA LEU A 113 -15.85 -1.69 1.31
C LEU A 113 -15.50 -2.91 2.16
N ILE A 114 -14.32 -2.90 2.72
CA ILE A 114 -13.81 -3.93 3.63
C ILE A 114 -13.54 -3.29 4.99
N TYR A 115 -14.34 -3.62 6.00
CA TYR A 115 -14.10 -3.22 7.39
C TYR A 115 -12.88 -3.96 7.95
N LEU A 116 -12.08 -3.25 8.74
CA LEU A 116 -10.81 -3.73 9.26
C LEU A 116 -10.85 -3.74 10.80
N HIS A 117 -10.80 -4.95 11.37
CA HIS A 117 -10.79 -5.16 12.81
C HIS A 117 -9.36 -5.51 13.26
N PRO A 118 -8.68 -4.64 14.03
CA PRO A 118 -7.28 -4.88 14.38
C PRO A 118 -7.14 -6.04 15.37
N ILE A 119 -6.29 -7.02 15.04
CA ILE A 119 -5.99 -8.18 15.87
C ILE A 119 -4.73 -7.91 16.69
N LYS A 120 -3.62 -7.66 16.03
CA LYS A 120 -2.31 -7.38 16.64
C LYS A 120 -1.40 -6.63 15.68
N GLY A 121 -0.28 -6.14 16.21
CA GLY A 121 0.73 -5.47 15.38
C GLY A 121 2.08 -5.42 16.09
N LYS A 122 3.10 -5.01 15.34
CA LYS A 122 4.45 -4.85 15.83
C LYS A 122 5.16 -3.68 15.16
N ILE A 123 5.81 -2.85 15.97
CA ILE A 123 6.75 -1.85 15.48
C ILE A 123 8.09 -2.57 15.31
N LEU A 124 8.62 -2.58 14.09
CA LEU A 124 9.89 -3.21 13.74
C LEU A 124 11.05 -2.23 13.83
N ARG A 125 10.78 -0.95 13.43
CA ARG A 125 11.78 0.12 13.42
C ARG A 125 11.16 1.41 13.92
N LYS A 126 11.79 2.03 14.91
CA LYS A 126 11.44 3.38 15.34
C LYS A 126 12.31 4.37 14.57
N ARG A 127 11.73 5.10 13.62
CA ARG A 127 12.44 6.11 12.84
C ARG A 127 11.79 7.47 13.01
N ALA A 128 12.59 8.48 13.41
CA ALA A 128 12.18 9.87 13.25
C ALA A 128 12.36 10.24 11.77
N ARG A 129 11.34 10.82 11.15
CA ARG A 129 11.38 11.24 9.75
C ARG A 129 10.87 12.66 9.60
N THR A 130 11.50 13.37 8.69
CA THR A 130 10.97 14.62 8.15
C THR A 130 9.99 14.32 7.04
N ILE A 131 9.13 15.28 6.71
CA ILE A 131 8.32 15.23 5.49
C ILE A 131 9.24 15.39 4.29
N ASN A 132 9.24 14.42 3.38
CA ASN A 132 9.96 14.48 2.11
C ASN A 132 8.94 14.68 0.97
N ARG A 133 8.99 15.84 0.30
CA ARG A 133 8.08 16.17 -0.80
C ARG A 133 8.26 15.25 -2.01
N GLY A 134 9.49 14.79 -2.27
CA GLY A 134 9.76 13.81 -3.33
C GLY A 134 9.09 12.47 -3.05
N ALA A 135 9.19 11.96 -1.82
CA ALA A 135 8.52 10.71 -1.44
C ALA A 135 6.98 10.84 -1.55
N ASN A 136 6.40 11.95 -1.09
CA ASN A 136 4.96 12.19 -1.23
C ASN A 136 4.54 12.27 -2.71
N ALA A 137 5.34 12.93 -3.55
CA ALA A 137 5.08 13.01 -4.99
C ALA A 137 5.12 11.63 -5.67
N ILE A 138 5.95 10.69 -5.22
CA ILE A 138 5.93 9.31 -5.71
C ILE A 138 4.61 8.60 -5.39
N ILE A 139 4.08 8.78 -4.17
CA ILE A 139 2.78 8.18 -3.81
C ILE A 139 1.68 8.69 -4.75
N GLU A 140 1.58 10.00 -4.95
CA GLU A 140 0.59 10.60 -5.88
C GLU A 140 0.80 10.13 -7.33
N ALA A 141 2.03 10.14 -7.82
CA ALA A 141 2.35 9.64 -9.15
C ALA A 141 1.94 8.17 -9.32
N THR A 142 2.16 7.34 -8.29
CA THR A 142 1.77 5.92 -8.31
C THR A 142 0.25 5.75 -8.41
N VAL A 143 -0.53 6.56 -7.67
CA VAL A 143 -2.00 6.57 -7.78
C VAL A 143 -2.44 6.92 -9.21
N HIS A 144 -1.80 7.91 -9.84
CA HIS A 144 -2.11 8.27 -11.22
C HIS A 144 -1.66 7.20 -12.22
N ALA A 145 -0.54 6.55 -12.00
CA ALA A 145 -0.06 5.46 -12.86
C ALA A 145 -1.03 4.27 -12.85
N THR A 146 -1.53 3.84 -11.69
CA THR A 146 -2.52 2.76 -11.62
C THR A 146 -3.84 3.13 -12.32
N ARG A 147 -4.28 4.40 -12.22
CA ARG A 147 -5.47 4.89 -12.94
C ARG A 147 -5.24 4.94 -14.44
N TYR A 148 -4.08 5.41 -14.89
CA TYR A 148 -3.71 5.39 -16.32
C TYR A 148 -3.74 3.97 -16.87
N LEU A 149 -3.13 3.01 -16.19
CA LEU A 149 -3.13 1.61 -16.64
C LEU A 149 -4.55 1.03 -16.74
N ALA A 150 -5.44 1.43 -15.81
CA ALA A 150 -6.83 0.96 -15.79
C ALA A 150 -7.74 1.63 -16.84
N THR A 151 -7.53 2.91 -17.16
CA THR A 151 -8.45 3.70 -17.99
C THR A 151 -7.88 4.15 -19.33
N LYS A 152 -6.56 4.18 -19.46
CA LYS A 152 -5.80 4.75 -20.58
C LYS A 152 -6.10 6.23 -20.86
N ASP A 153 -6.59 6.95 -19.85
CA ASP A 153 -6.86 8.39 -19.96
C ASP A 153 -5.56 9.19 -19.79
N GLU A 154 -5.14 9.88 -20.85
CA GLU A 154 -3.87 10.61 -20.95
C GLU A 154 -3.71 11.73 -19.91
N LYS A 155 -4.80 12.25 -19.34
CA LYS A 155 -4.74 13.26 -18.27
C LYS A 155 -3.88 12.80 -17.09
N TYR A 156 -3.82 11.48 -16.82
CA TYR A 156 -2.99 10.96 -15.74
C TYR A 156 -1.50 11.04 -16.06
N LEU A 157 -1.09 11.00 -17.34
CA LEU A 157 0.30 11.22 -17.74
C LEU A 157 0.77 12.65 -17.46
N GLU A 158 -0.11 13.65 -17.62
CA GLU A 158 0.19 15.04 -17.29
C GLU A 158 0.45 15.20 -15.79
N TRP A 159 -0.36 14.55 -14.94
CA TRP A 159 -0.15 14.54 -13.48
C TRP A 159 1.14 13.82 -13.10
N ILE A 160 1.45 12.68 -13.72
CA ILE A 160 2.71 11.95 -13.47
C ILE A 160 3.90 12.85 -13.81
N ALA A 161 3.90 13.52 -14.97
CA ALA A 161 4.95 14.45 -15.36
C ALA A 161 5.09 15.62 -14.37
N HIS A 162 3.98 16.16 -13.84
CA HIS A 162 4.01 17.19 -12.81
C HIS A 162 4.73 16.70 -11.53
N TYR A 163 4.42 15.48 -11.07
CA TYR A 163 5.06 14.92 -9.88
C TYR A 163 6.53 14.53 -10.13
N GLU A 164 6.88 14.13 -11.34
CA GLU A 164 8.28 13.87 -11.74
C GLU A 164 9.15 15.12 -11.51
N GLU A 165 8.67 16.32 -11.90
CA GLU A 165 9.39 17.57 -11.64
C GLU A 165 9.61 17.84 -10.14
N ILE A 166 8.63 17.47 -9.29
CA ILE A 166 8.79 17.58 -7.84
C ILE A 166 9.84 16.59 -7.34
N VAL A 167 9.84 15.36 -7.85
CA VAL A 167 10.83 14.34 -7.50
C VAL A 167 12.24 14.74 -7.93
N LYS A 168 12.41 15.27 -9.14
CA LYS A 168 13.70 15.79 -9.63
C LYS A 168 14.27 16.85 -8.69
N LYS A 169 13.42 17.74 -8.17
CA LYS A 169 13.82 18.84 -7.30
C LYS A 169 14.03 18.46 -5.84
N CYS A 170 13.17 17.60 -5.29
CA CYS A 170 13.04 17.36 -3.85
C CYS A 170 13.42 15.93 -3.43
N GLY A 171 13.49 14.99 -4.37
CA GLY A 171 13.79 13.58 -4.10
C GLY A 171 15.29 13.31 -4.01
N GLY A 172 15.65 12.30 -3.22
CA GLY A 172 16.95 11.68 -3.22
C GLY A 172 17.05 10.56 -4.27
N GLU A 173 18.11 9.77 -4.23
CA GLU A 173 18.32 8.68 -5.19
C GLU A 173 17.21 7.62 -5.14
N ARG A 174 16.64 7.38 -3.96
CA ARG A 174 15.57 6.38 -3.79
C ARG A 174 14.26 6.81 -4.44
N GLU A 175 13.89 8.08 -4.32
CA GLU A 175 12.71 8.66 -4.97
C GLU A 175 12.89 8.73 -6.49
N LYS A 176 14.07 9.09 -6.97
CA LYS A 176 14.39 9.13 -8.41
C LYS A 176 14.33 7.73 -9.03
N GLU A 177 14.85 6.71 -8.34
CA GLU A 177 14.75 5.31 -8.78
C GLU A 177 13.29 4.86 -8.80
N ALA A 178 12.48 5.23 -7.80
CA ALA A 178 11.06 4.92 -7.77
C ALA A 178 10.32 5.54 -8.97
N MET A 179 10.61 6.81 -9.31
CA MET A 179 10.01 7.47 -10.47
C MET A 179 10.40 6.77 -11.78
N ARG A 180 11.67 6.43 -11.95
CA ARG A 180 12.15 5.71 -13.14
C ARG A 180 11.43 4.36 -13.31
N ARG A 181 11.26 3.59 -12.23
CA ARG A 181 10.51 2.32 -12.26
C ARG A 181 9.04 2.50 -12.60
N LEU A 182 8.43 3.58 -12.09
CA LEU A 182 7.05 3.92 -12.42
C LEU A 182 6.90 4.21 -13.93
N GLU A 183 7.78 5.04 -14.49
CA GLU A 183 7.78 5.40 -15.90
C GLU A 183 7.99 4.18 -16.80
N GLU A 184 8.92 3.28 -16.47
CA GLU A 184 9.13 2.01 -17.18
C GLU A 184 7.88 1.13 -17.20
N SER A 185 7.05 1.18 -16.15
CA SER A 185 5.87 0.33 -16.01
C SER A 185 4.64 0.83 -16.78
N ILE A 186 4.62 2.10 -17.19
CA ILE A 186 3.48 2.70 -17.90
C ILE A 186 3.71 2.87 -19.41
N GLN A 187 4.94 2.58 -19.91
CA GLN A 187 5.29 2.54 -21.32
C GLN A 187 4.76 1.27 -22.00
#